data_3387266cf8efe08dfff822748a309740
#
_entry.id   3387266cf8efe08dfff822748a309740
#
_cell.length_a   1.000
_cell.length_b   1.000
_cell.length_c   1.000
_cell.angle_alpha   90.00
_cell.angle_beta   90.00
_cell.angle_gamma   90.00
#
_symmetry.space_group_name_H-M   'P 1'
#
loop_
_entity.id
_entity.type
_entity.pdbx_description
1 polymer ?
#
loop_
_entity_poly.entity_id
_entity_poly.type
_entity_poly.pdbx_seq_one_letter_code
_entity_poly.pdbx_strand_id
1 'polypeptide(L)'
;GSTTCNSQVVNLGDSRMSLALYGHPFSSYTQKVLVALYENGTAFEFRCFGPDTPEHTAEWLRRWPLRRFPLLVDGDRDVVEASIIIEHLHLAHPGPVRLLPDDPRAALDVRFLDRFFDLHVMDAMQVAVDSALNRLPLDAKGGLALAAERLERAYAWLEGRLDGRTWACGEHFTMADCAAAPSLFYADWTHRISDAYPRLRAYRSRLLARPSFARAVEEARPYRPLFPLGAPDRD
;
A
#
# COMPACT_ATOMS: atom_id res chain seq x y z
N GLY A 1 5.50 2.46 -26.20
CA GLY A 1 5.91 3.71 -25.60
C GLY A 1 6.57 3.42 -24.26
N SER A 2 7.81 3.85 -24.07
CA SER A 2 8.57 3.73 -22.85
C SER A 2 7.90 4.61 -21.78
N THR A 3 7.33 3.98 -20.77
CA THR A 3 6.78 4.69 -19.61
C THR A 3 7.93 4.98 -18.67
N THR A 4 8.53 6.18 -18.80
CA THR A 4 9.58 6.63 -17.90
C THR A 4 8.99 6.84 -16.50
N CYS A 5 9.50 6.12 -15.53
CA CYS A 5 9.24 6.36 -14.11
C CYS A 5 9.87 7.71 -13.74
N ASN A 6 9.04 8.73 -13.55
CA ASN A 6 9.50 10.09 -13.33
C ASN A 6 10.04 10.21 -11.89
N SER A 7 11.35 10.35 -11.76
CA SER A 7 12.02 10.66 -10.49
C SER A 7 11.65 12.10 -10.09
N GLN A 8 10.56 12.26 -9.34
CA GLN A 8 10.22 13.58 -8.80
C GLN A 8 11.15 13.89 -7.62
N VAL A 9 12.23 14.60 -7.91
CA VAL A 9 13.01 15.31 -6.91
C VAL A 9 12.22 16.58 -6.55
N VAL A 10 11.60 16.62 -5.38
CA VAL A 10 11.17 17.89 -4.80
C VAL A 10 12.42 18.56 -4.25
N ASN A 11 13.01 19.44 -5.07
CA ASN A 11 14.20 20.21 -4.74
C ASN A 11 13.85 21.24 -3.66
N LEU A 12 14.21 20.97 -2.42
CA LEU A 12 14.41 22.01 -1.40
C LEU A 12 15.89 21.97 -1.03
N GLY A 13 16.61 23.01 -1.47
CA GLY A 13 18.03 23.15 -1.18
C GLY A 13 18.31 23.16 0.31
N ASP A 14 18.74 22.04 0.82
CA ASP A 14 19.70 21.93 1.91
C ASP A 14 20.24 20.50 1.94
N SER A 15 21.57 20.38 2.04
CA SER A 15 22.34 19.14 1.99
C SER A 15 22.21 18.32 3.30
N ARG A 16 20.99 18.10 3.80
CA ARG A 16 20.74 17.30 5.00
C ARG A 16 19.75 16.19 4.71
N MET A 17 20.30 14.95 4.62
CA MET A 17 19.61 13.67 4.76
C MET A 17 18.35 13.52 3.89
N SER A 18 18.54 13.22 2.63
CA SER A 18 17.44 12.89 1.73
C SER A 18 16.91 11.49 2.01
N LEU A 19 15.58 11.38 2.27
CA LEU A 19 14.88 10.10 2.25
C LEU A 19 14.88 9.56 0.82
N ALA A 20 15.17 8.26 0.66
CA ALA A 20 15.01 7.57 -0.61
C ALA A 20 14.12 6.34 -0.43
N LEU A 21 13.07 6.24 -1.24
CA LEU A 21 12.17 5.09 -1.23
C LEU A 21 12.41 4.25 -2.49
N TYR A 22 12.81 3.00 -2.29
CA TYR A 22 12.94 2.00 -3.35
C TYR A 22 11.65 1.20 -3.45
N GLY A 23 11.08 1.10 -4.64
CA GLY A 23 9.84 0.38 -4.85
C GLY A 23 9.32 0.51 -6.27
N HIS A 24 8.07 0.10 -6.45
CA HIS A 24 7.36 0.20 -7.72
C HIS A 24 5.98 0.80 -7.51
N PRO A 25 5.52 1.75 -8.36
CA PRO A 25 4.22 2.43 -8.17
C PRO A 25 3.02 1.50 -8.16
N PHE A 26 3.11 0.36 -8.82
CA PHE A 26 2.04 -0.63 -8.90
C PHE A 26 2.01 -1.61 -7.71
N SER A 27 3.02 -1.59 -6.85
CA SER A 27 3.07 -2.42 -5.64
C SER A 27 2.17 -1.85 -4.55
N SER A 28 1.29 -2.68 -3.99
CA SER A 28 0.41 -2.30 -2.88
C SER A 28 1.18 -1.83 -1.65
N TYR A 29 2.25 -2.50 -1.28
CA TYR A 29 3.07 -2.14 -0.12
C TYR A 29 3.90 -0.87 -0.36
N THR A 30 4.34 -0.63 -1.60
CA THR A 30 4.94 0.67 -1.97
C THR A 30 3.90 1.78 -1.88
N GLN A 31 2.70 1.58 -2.40
CA GLN A 31 1.60 2.55 -2.30
C GLN A 31 1.23 2.86 -0.86
N LYS A 32 1.21 1.88 0.02
CA LYS A 32 0.96 2.05 1.46
C LYS A 32 1.93 3.08 2.07
N VAL A 33 3.21 3.01 1.73
CA VAL A 33 4.23 3.97 2.20
C VAL A 33 4.11 5.31 1.48
N LEU A 34 3.84 5.32 0.16
CA LEU A 34 3.63 6.54 -0.60
C LEU A 34 2.48 7.37 -0.04
N VAL A 35 1.37 6.73 0.35
CA VAL A 35 0.24 7.41 0.99
C VAL A 35 0.67 8.12 2.26
N ALA A 36 1.43 7.47 3.13
CA ALA A 36 1.95 8.08 4.36
C ALA A 36 2.85 9.28 4.09
N LEU A 37 3.74 9.18 3.09
CA LEU A 37 4.61 10.28 2.67
C LEU A 37 3.81 11.46 2.11
N TYR A 38 2.80 11.18 1.27
CA TYR A 38 1.94 12.21 0.67
C TYR A 38 1.04 12.90 1.70
N GLU A 39 0.49 12.16 2.67
CA GLU A 39 -0.34 12.72 3.75
C GLU A 39 0.40 13.81 4.54
N ASN A 40 1.68 13.63 4.75
CA ASN A 40 2.48 14.56 5.55
C ASN A 40 3.35 15.50 4.71
N GLY A 41 3.26 15.45 3.38
CA GLY A 41 4.09 16.27 2.50
C GLY A 41 5.58 16.02 2.71
N THR A 42 5.95 14.82 3.16
CA THR A 42 7.35 14.46 3.43
C THR A 42 8.12 14.40 2.14
N ALA A 43 9.22 15.15 2.02
CA ALA A 43 10.08 15.15 0.85
C ALA A 43 10.91 13.86 0.78
N PHE A 44 10.98 13.24 -0.37
CA PHE A 44 11.76 12.02 -0.62
C PHE A 44 12.11 11.89 -2.09
N GLU A 45 13.15 11.09 -2.38
CA GLU A 45 13.49 10.63 -3.72
C GLU A 45 12.83 9.27 -3.95
N PHE A 46 12.02 9.15 -5.00
CA PHE A 46 11.45 7.85 -5.36
C PHE A 46 12.37 7.12 -6.34
N ARG A 47 13.03 6.08 -5.88
CA ARG A 47 13.90 5.20 -6.65
C ARG A 47 13.11 4.01 -7.20
N CYS A 48 12.36 4.31 -8.24
CA CYS A 48 11.48 3.36 -8.91
C CYS A 48 12.29 2.27 -9.63
N PHE A 49 11.78 1.03 -9.56
CA PHE A 49 12.31 -0.08 -10.34
C PHE A 49 11.78 -0.03 -11.78
N GLY A 50 12.66 -0.18 -12.73
CA GLY A 50 12.31 -0.21 -14.13
C GLY A 50 13.50 -0.51 -15.02
N PRO A 51 13.26 -0.77 -16.32
CA PRO A 51 14.33 -1.07 -17.28
C PRO A 51 15.29 0.10 -17.48
N ASP A 52 14.81 1.33 -17.27
CA ASP A 52 15.59 2.55 -17.43
C ASP A 52 16.42 2.92 -16.18
N THR A 53 16.22 2.21 -15.07
CA THR A 53 16.87 2.47 -13.77
C THR A 53 17.40 1.18 -13.13
N PRO A 54 18.22 0.37 -13.84
CA PRO A 54 18.72 -0.91 -13.31
C PRO A 54 19.57 -0.75 -12.05
N GLU A 55 20.22 0.41 -11.87
CA GLU A 55 21.00 0.76 -10.68
C GLU A 55 20.15 0.80 -9.40
N HIS A 56 18.89 1.24 -9.48
CA HIS A 56 17.98 1.23 -8.33
C HIS A 56 17.69 -0.21 -7.85
N THR A 57 17.46 -1.11 -8.80
CA THR A 57 17.26 -2.53 -8.50
C THR A 57 18.52 -3.16 -7.90
N ALA A 58 19.68 -2.89 -8.48
CA ALA A 58 20.95 -3.43 -8.01
C ALA A 58 21.28 -2.95 -6.58
N GLU A 59 21.08 -1.66 -6.29
CA GLU A 59 21.32 -1.12 -4.96
C GLU A 59 20.34 -1.68 -3.92
N TRP A 60 19.04 -1.76 -4.25
CA TRP A 60 18.05 -2.38 -3.38
C TRP A 60 18.41 -3.83 -3.02
N LEU A 61 18.79 -4.66 -4.00
CA LEU A 61 19.19 -6.05 -3.80
C LEU A 61 20.41 -6.19 -2.90
N ARG A 62 21.36 -5.25 -3.00
CA ARG A 62 22.55 -5.21 -2.13
C ARG A 62 22.19 -4.84 -0.69
N ARG A 63 21.23 -3.91 -0.50
CA ARG A 63 20.80 -3.44 0.83
C ARG A 63 19.89 -4.45 1.52
N TRP A 64 18.98 -5.09 0.76
CA TRP A 64 17.97 -6.00 1.31
C TRP A 64 17.95 -7.34 0.57
N PRO A 65 18.76 -8.32 1.00
CA PRO A 65 18.88 -9.62 0.33
C PRO A 65 17.60 -10.46 0.30
N LEU A 66 16.61 -10.20 1.17
CA LEU A 66 15.32 -10.87 1.16
C LEU A 66 14.42 -10.47 -0.03
N ARG A 67 14.85 -9.49 -0.83
CA ARG A 67 14.19 -9.10 -2.09
C ARG A 67 12.73 -8.68 -1.92
N ARG A 68 12.43 -8.01 -0.79
CA ARG A 68 11.12 -7.40 -0.53
C ARG A 68 11.22 -5.89 -0.66
N PHE A 69 10.18 -5.26 -1.14
CA PHE A 69 10.05 -3.81 -1.23
C PHE A 69 8.67 -3.37 -0.72
N PRO A 70 8.52 -2.13 -0.27
CA PRO A 70 9.48 -1.03 -0.34
C PRO A 70 10.62 -1.13 0.67
N LEU A 71 11.72 -0.42 0.38
CA LEU A 71 12.83 -0.13 1.27
C LEU A 71 12.95 1.39 1.38
N LEU A 72 12.97 1.93 2.59
CA LEU A 72 13.29 3.33 2.84
C LEU A 72 14.74 3.45 3.30
N VAL A 73 15.48 4.37 2.71
CA VAL A 73 16.81 4.77 3.18
C VAL A 73 16.68 6.17 3.80
N ASP A 74 17.07 6.29 5.07
CA ASP A 74 17.10 7.54 5.82
C ASP A 74 18.53 7.77 6.33
N GLY A 75 19.30 8.57 5.60
CA GLY A 75 20.71 8.73 5.84
C GLY A 75 21.48 7.41 5.67
N ASP A 76 22.01 6.90 6.76
CA ASP A 76 22.73 5.62 6.83
C ASP A 76 21.85 4.43 7.27
N ARG A 77 20.57 4.69 7.58
CA ARG A 77 19.61 3.68 8.05
C ARG A 77 18.79 3.11 6.91
N ASP A 78 18.80 1.80 6.80
CA ASP A 78 17.87 1.03 5.97
C ASP A 78 16.64 0.63 6.81
N VAL A 79 15.45 1.01 6.38
CA VAL A 79 14.17 0.68 7.02
C VAL A 79 13.36 -0.18 6.07
N VAL A 80 12.97 -1.35 6.52
CA VAL A 80 12.20 -2.34 5.74
C VAL A 80 10.90 -2.68 6.44
N GLU A 81 9.99 -3.34 5.73
CA GLU A 81 8.59 -3.59 6.10
C GLU A 81 7.75 -2.30 6.09
N ALA A 82 6.73 -2.27 5.24
CA ALA A 82 5.93 -1.07 5.00
C ALA A 82 5.36 -0.45 6.28
N SER A 83 4.85 -1.28 7.21
CA SER A 83 4.33 -0.80 8.50
C SER A 83 5.43 -0.18 9.36
N ILE A 84 6.62 -0.77 9.39
CA ILE A 84 7.78 -0.26 10.14
C ILE A 84 8.30 1.03 9.51
N ILE A 85 8.30 1.12 8.18
CA ILE A 85 8.64 2.37 7.47
C ILE A 85 7.70 3.50 7.90
N ILE A 86 6.38 3.24 7.95
CA ILE A 86 5.41 4.26 8.36
C ILE A 86 5.59 4.66 9.82
N GLU A 87 5.84 3.72 10.74
CA GLU A 87 6.14 4.04 12.13
C GLU A 87 7.45 4.85 12.25
N HIS A 88 8.48 4.51 11.47
CA HIS A 88 9.71 5.30 11.41
C HIS A 88 9.45 6.73 10.94
N LEU A 89 8.66 6.90 9.85
CA LEU A 89 8.27 8.22 9.36
C LEU A 89 7.48 9.01 10.43
N HIS A 90 6.57 8.37 11.14
CA HIS A 90 5.82 8.99 12.23
C HIS A 90 6.74 9.51 13.36
N LEU A 91 7.79 8.76 13.68
CA LEU A 91 8.72 9.12 14.76
C LEU A 91 9.78 10.14 14.33
N ALA A 92 10.39 9.93 13.17
CA ALA A 92 11.55 10.71 12.72
C ALA A 92 11.19 11.88 11.82
N HIS A 93 10.07 11.81 11.09
CA HIS A 93 9.62 12.81 10.13
C HIS A 93 8.12 13.13 10.32
N PRO A 94 7.71 13.55 11.53
CA PRO A 94 6.30 13.82 11.82
C PRO A 94 5.76 14.95 10.95
N GLY A 95 4.48 14.87 10.62
CA GLY A 95 3.75 15.87 9.85
C GLY A 95 2.37 16.15 10.43
N PRO A 96 1.51 16.86 9.69
CA PRO A 96 0.19 17.26 10.17
C PRO A 96 -0.75 16.08 10.44
N VAL A 97 -0.59 14.96 9.74
CA VAL A 97 -1.40 13.75 9.94
C VAL A 97 -0.68 12.80 10.90
N ARG A 98 -1.30 12.56 12.04
CA ARG A 98 -0.77 11.60 13.02
C ARG A 98 -1.12 10.18 12.59
N LEU A 99 -0.12 9.48 12.05
CA LEU A 99 -0.29 8.11 11.55
C LEU A 99 -0.50 7.08 12.67
N LEU A 100 -0.02 7.39 13.88
CA LEU A 100 -0.31 6.65 15.11
C LEU A 100 -0.77 7.62 16.20
N PRO A 101 -1.83 7.29 16.96
CA PRO A 101 -2.23 8.09 18.13
C PRO A 101 -1.23 7.95 19.28
N ASP A 102 -1.21 8.94 20.18
CA ASP A 102 -0.34 8.91 21.36
C ASP A 102 -0.81 7.91 22.42
N ASP A 103 -2.12 7.71 22.52
CA ASP A 103 -2.67 6.70 23.44
C ASP A 103 -2.25 5.30 23.01
N PRO A 104 -1.58 4.52 23.89
CA PRO A 104 -1.06 3.20 23.53
C PRO A 104 -2.15 2.20 23.11
N ARG A 105 -3.36 2.29 23.67
CA ARG A 105 -4.48 1.39 23.33
C ARG A 105 -5.05 1.73 21.96
N ALA A 106 -5.22 3.02 21.69
CA ALA A 106 -5.62 3.48 20.36
C ALA A 106 -4.55 3.14 19.29
N ALA A 107 -3.27 3.28 19.62
CA ALA A 107 -2.17 2.86 18.75
C ALA A 107 -2.18 1.36 18.47
N LEU A 108 -2.52 0.53 19.48
CA LEU A 108 -2.66 -0.90 19.31
C LEU A 108 -3.80 -1.26 18.36
N ASP A 109 -4.92 -0.54 18.41
CA ASP A 109 -6.06 -0.71 17.50
C ASP A 109 -5.65 -0.37 16.04
N VAL A 110 -4.87 0.70 15.85
CA VAL A 110 -4.31 1.08 14.55
C VAL A 110 -3.37 -0.02 14.02
N ARG A 111 -2.46 -0.52 14.85
CA ARG A 111 -1.54 -1.62 14.47
C ARG A 111 -2.29 -2.91 14.15
N PHE A 112 -3.35 -3.22 14.91
CA PHE A 112 -4.19 -4.38 14.63
C PHE A 112 -4.83 -4.29 13.24
N LEU A 113 -5.46 -3.15 12.91
CA LEU A 113 -6.08 -2.97 11.60
C LEU A 113 -5.05 -2.87 10.47
N ASP A 114 -3.90 -2.28 10.69
CA ASP A 114 -2.78 -2.32 9.75
C ASP A 114 -2.41 -3.78 9.41
N ARG A 115 -2.25 -4.63 10.43
CA ARG A 115 -2.00 -6.07 10.21
C ARG A 115 -3.17 -6.80 9.58
N PHE A 116 -4.41 -6.43 9.95
CA PHE A 116 -5.60 -7.01 9.36
C PHE A 116 -5.64 -6.79 7.84
N PHE A 117 -5.43 -5.56 7.39
CA PHE A 117 -5.43 -5.25 5.95
C PHE A 117 -4.30 -5.94 5.20
N ASP A 118 -3.11 -6.03 5.77
CA ASP A 118 -2.00 -6.76 5.15
C ASP A 118 -2.27 -8.28 5.08
N LEU A 119 -2.69 -8.89 6.20
CA LEU A 119 -2.75 -10.35 6.31
C LEU A 119 -4.08 -10.96 5.84
N HIS A 120 -5.20 -10.26 6.03
CA HIS A 120 -6.54 -10.79 5.72
C HIS A 120 -7.15 -10.22 4.45
N VAL A 121 -6.64 -9.12 3.94
CA VAL A 121 -7.09 -8.52 2.68
C VAL A 121 -6.02 -8.68 1.60
N MET A 122 -4.83 -8.09 1.79
CA MET A 122 -3.79 -8.12 0.75
C MET A 122 -3.23 -9.52 0.51
N ASP A 123 -2.86 -10.26 1.55
CA ASP A 123 -2.37 -11.64 1.41
C ASP A 123 -3.46 -12.57 0.85
N ALA A 124 -4.73 -12.35 1.21
CA ALA A 124 -5.84 -13.11 0.65
C ALA A 124 -5.98 -12.91 -0.86
N MET A 125 -5.87 -11.65 -1.32
CA MET A 125 -5.86 -11.31 -2.74
C MET A 125 -4.61 -11.87 -3.45
N GLN A 126 -3.45 -11.78 -2.81
CA GLN A 126 -2.17 -12.21 -3.36
C GLN A 126 -2.16 -13.69 -3.74
N VAL A 127 -2.92 -14.54 -3.06
CA VAL A 127 -3.08 -15.96 -3.42
C VAL A 127 -3.53 -16.14 -4.87
N ALA A 128 -4.49 -15.34 -5.34
CA ALA A 128 -4.96 -15.41 -6.73
C ALA A 128 -3.86 -15.00 -7.72
N VAL A 129 -3.12 -13.91 -7.39
CA VAL A 129 -2.00 -13.41 -8.20
C VAL A 129 -0.88 -14.45 -8.28
N ASP A 130 -0.47 -15.01 -7.15
CA ASP A 130 0.63 -15.97 -7.08
C ASP A 130 0.27 -17.29 -7.76
N SER A 131 -1.00 -17.72 -7.70
CA SER A 131 -1.49 -18.88 -8.45
C SER A 131 -1.48 -18.63 -9.96
N ALA A 132 -1.93 -17.45 -10.41
CA ALA A 132 -1.88 -17.07 -11.82
C ALA A 132 -0.45 -17.00 -12.37
N LEU A 133 0.52 -16.69 -11.52
CA LEU A 133 1.95 -16.64 -11.85
C LEU A 133 2.69 -17.97 -11.63
N ASN A 134 1.97 -19.05 -11.33
CA ASN A 134 2.52 -20.38 -11.03
C ASN A 134 3.57 -20.38 -9.88
N ARG A 135 3.37 -19.53 -8.88
CA ARG A 135 4.22 -19.44 -7.68
C ARG A 135 3.73 -20.33 -6.54
N LEU A 136 2.50 -20.82 -6.63
CA LEU A 136 1.88 -21.73 -5.66
C LEU A 136 1.50 -23.04 -6.35
N PRO A 137 1.41 -24.16 -5.62
CA PRO A 137 0.93 -25.45 -6.14
C PRO A 137 -0.60 -25.45 -6.26
N LEU A 138 -1.16 -24.43 -6.87
CA LEU A 138 -2.58 -24.18 -7.05
C LEU A 138 -2.78 -23.52 -8.41
N ASP A 139 -3.73 -23.99 -9.21
CA ASP A 139 -4.03 -23.36 -10.48
C ASP A 139 -4.74 -22.00 -10.31
N ALA A 140 -4.80 -21.22 -11.37
CA ALA A 140 -5.40 -19.88 -11.34
C ALA A 140 -6.86 -19.91 -10.86
N LYS A 141 -7.64 -20.92 -11.24
CA LYS A 141 -9.05 -21.06 -10.82
C LYS A 141 -9.16 -21.35 -9.32
N GLY A 142 -8.36 -22.29 -8.83
CA GLY A 142 -8.29 -22.61 -7.40
C GLY A 142 -7.80 -21.44 -6.56
N GLY A 143 -6.81 -20.69 -7.08
CA GLY A 143 -6.31 -19.47 -6.44
C GLY A 143 -7.38 -18.39 -6.31
N LEU A 144 -8.14 -18.13 -7.37
CA LEU A 144 -9.27 -17.19 -7.34
C LEU A 144 -10.35 -17.63 -6.35
N ALA A 145 -10.72 -18.93 -6.33
CA ALA A 145 -11.74 -19.44 -5.41
C ALA A 145 -11.31 -19.28 -3.95
N LEU A 146 -10.06 -19.60 -3.63
CA LEU A 146 -9.53 -19.46 -2.27
C LEU A 146 -9.41 -18.00 -1.85
N ALA A 147 -8.97 -17.11 -2.76
CA ALA A 147 -8.94 -15.68 -2.52
C ALA A 147 -10.35 -15.13 -2.23
N ALA A 148 -11.34 -15.50 -3.05
CA ALA A 148 -12.73 -15.09 -2.86
C ALA A 148 -13.28 -15.53 -1.50
N GLU A 149 -13.06 -16.77 -1.10
CA GLU A 149 -13.49 -17.29 0.20
C GLU A 149 -12.88 -16.50 1.38
N ARG A 150 -11.58 -16.22 1.31
CA ARG A 150 -10.87 -15.45 2.34
C ARG A 150 -11.34 -13.99 2.38
N LEU A 151 -11.49 -13.36 1.22
CA LEU A 151 -11.93 -11.97 1.11
C LEU A 151 -13.37 -11.79 1.57
N GLU A 152 -14.28 -12.72 1.28
CA GLU A 152 -15.67 -12.65 1.79
C GLU A 152 -15.70 -12.60 3.32
N ARG A 153 -14.90 -13.41 4.00
CA ARG A 153 -14.80 -13.37 5.48
C ARG A 153 -14.26 -12.03 5.97
N ALA A 154 -13.23 -11.51 5.30
CA ALA A 154 -12.65 -10.21 5.64
C ALA A 154 -13.66 -9.06 5.40
N TYR A 155 -14.36 -9.07 4.26
CA TYR A 155 -15.38 -8.06 3.93
C TYR A 155 -16.54 -8.05 4.93
N ALA A 156 -17.05 -9.22 5.27
CA ALA A 156 -18.13 -9.34 6.27
C ALA A 156 -17.71 -8.79 7.64
N TRP A 157 -16.51 -9.07 8.07
CA TRP A 157 -15.98 -8.55 9.34
C TRP A 157 -15.77 -7.03 9.28
N LEU A 158 -15.19 -6.52 8.18
CA LEU A 158 -14.98 -5.08 7.97
C LEU A 158 -16.28 -4.30 7.90
N GLU A 159 -17.32 -4.84 7.28
CA GLU A 159 -18.65 -4.22 7.23
C GLU A 159 -19.18 -3.88 8.61
N GLY A 160 -19.06 -4.83 9.56
CA GLY A 160 -19.45 -4.59 10.96
C GLY A 160 -18.48 -3.64 11.68
N ARG A 161 -17.19 -3.76 11.41
CA ARG A 161 -16.16 -2.93 12.06
C ARG A 161 -16.25 -1.46 11.69
N LEU A 162 -16.71 -1.15 10.48
CA LEU A 162 -16.81 0.22 9.96
C LEU A 162 -18.09 0.96 10.39
N ASP A 163 -18.97 0.31 11.16
CA ASP A 163 -20.19 0.96 11.65
C ASP A 163 -19.87 2.19 12.49
N GLY A 164 -20.46 3.34 12.13
CA GLY A 164 -20.25 4.62 12.78
C GLY A 164 -18.82 5.21 12.65
N ARG A 165 -18.01 4.72 11.71
CA ARG A 165 -16.61 5.16 11.52
C ARG A 165 -16.41 5.85 10.17
N THR A 166 -15.68 6.95 10.18
CA THR A 166 -15.23 7.62 8.96
C THR A 166 -14.02 6.92 8.37
N TRP A 167 -13.03 6.60 9.20
CA TRP A 167 -11.80 5.89 8.88
C TRP A 167 -11.70 4.58 9.65
N ALA A 168 -10.74 3.75 9.35
CA ALA A 168 -10.63 2.40 9.92
C ALA A 168 -10.70 2.37 11.46
N CYS A 169 -10.08 3.36 12.12
CA CYS A 169 -10.01 3.45 13.57
C CYS A 169 -10.87 4.57 14.19
N GLY A 170 -11.77 5.20 13.44
CA GLY A 170 -12.66 6.27 13.92
C GLY A 170 -12.66 7.48 13.00
N GLU A 171 -12.51 8.68 13.58
CA GLU A 171 -12.66 9.94 12.83
C GLU A 171 -11.36 10.44 12.17
N HIS A 172 -10.21 9.89 12.52
CA HIS A 172 -8.92 10.32 12.02
C HIS A 172 -8.27 9.29 11.11
N PHE A 173 -7.66 9.79 10.01
CA PHE A 173 -6.84 8.98 9.11
C PHE A 173 -5.56 8.54 9.82
N THR A 174 -5.22 7.25 9.72
CA THR A 174 -4.07 6.66 10.40
C THR A 174 -3.30 5.71 9.48
N MET A 175 -2.25 5.09 10.00
CA MET A 175 -1.48 4.04 9.33
C MET A 175 -2.39 2.89 8.87
N ALA A 176 -3.45 2.57 9.60
CA ALA A 176 -4.41 1.54 9.19
C ALA A 176 -5.07 1.87 7.85
N ASP A 177 -5.38 3.14 7.59
CA ASP A 177 -5.97 3.59 6.33
C ASP A 177 -4.94 3.58 5.19
N CYS A 178 -3.66 3.82 5.49
CA CYS A 178 -2.57 3.63 4.53
C CYS A 178 -2.48 2.18 4.03
N ALA A 179 -2.71 1.21 4.92
CA ALA A 179 -2.77 -0.22 4.57
C ALA A 179 -4.07 -0.58 3.84
N ALA A 180 -5.20 -0.04 4.30
CA ALA A 180 -6.52 -0.30 3.72
C ALA A 180 -6.62 0.13 2.25
N ALA A 181 -6.09 1.30 1.91
CA ALA A 181 -6.24 1.90 0.61
C ALA A 181 -5.79 0.98 -0.53
N PRO A 182 -4.51 0.58 -0.64
CA PRO A 182 -4.07 -0.31 -1.72
C PRO A 182 -4.62 -1.73 -1.57
N SER A 183 -4.79 -2.25 -0.37
CA SER A 183 -5.27 -3.62 -0.18
C SER A 183 -6.72 -3.79 -0.66
N LEU A 184 -7.61 -2.87 -0.31
CA LEU A 184 -9.00 -2.88 -0.78
C LEU A 184 -9.12 -2.56 -2.27
N PHE A 185 -8.22 -1.73 -2.81
CA PHE A 185 -8.16 -1.45 -4.23
C PHE A 185 -7.95 -2.71 -5.06
N TYR A 186 -6.89 -3.45 -4.78
CA TYR A 186 -6.57 -4.69 -5.50
C TYR A 186 -7.47 -5.87 -5.12
N ALA A 187 -7.95 -5.92 -3.88
CA ALA A 187 -8.90 -6.94 -3.46
C ALA A 187 -10.22 -6.84 -4.26
N ASP A 188 -10.75 -5.62 -4.45
CA ASP A 188 -11.96 -5.40 -5.26
C ASP A 188 -11.76 -5.76 -6.74
N TRP A 189 -10.55 -5.61 -7.27
CA TRP A 189 -10.20 -6.07 -8.62
C TRP A 189 -10.18 -7.60 -8.74
N THR A 190 -9.78 -8.28 -7.68
CA THR A 190 -9.67 -9.76 -7.65
C THR A 190 -11.00 -10.42 -7.32
N HIS A 191 -11.68 -9.90 -6.32
CA HIS A 191 -13.00 -10.32 -5.87
C HIS A 191 -13.82 -9.11 -5.46
N ARG A 192 -14.79 -8.74 -6.29
CA ARG A 192 -15.54 -7.50 -6.14
C ARG A 192 -16.28 -7.43 -4.80
N ILE A 193 -16.15 -6.30 -4.11
CA ILE A 193 -16.93 -5.98 -2.92
C ILE A 193 -18.39 -5.79 -3.32
N SER A 194 -19.26 -6.71 -2.90
CA SER A 194 -20.66 -6.72 -3.27
C SER A 194 -21.49 -5.64 -2.58
N ASP A 195 -22.72 -5.41 -3.08
CA ASP A 195 -23.67 -4.45 -2.51
C ASP A 195 -24.13 -4.86 -1.09
N ALA A 196 -23.86 -6.09 -0.66
CA ALA A 196 -24.11 -6.57 0.71
C ALA A 196 -23.20 -5.87 1.74
N TYR A 197 -22.14 -5.19 1.30
CA TYR A 197 -21.17 -4.49 2.14
C TYR A 197 -21.15 -2.98 1.86
N PRO A 198 -22.23 -2.25 2.14
CA PRO A 198 -22.36 -0.83 1.76
C PRO A 198 -21.38 0.08 2.50
N ARG A 199 -21.06 -0.21 3.77
CA ARG A 199 -20.10 0.59 4.55
C ARG A 199 -18.67 0.40 4.03
N LEU A 200 -18.31 -0.84 3.73
CA LEU A 200 -17.01 -1.15 3.15
C LEU A 200 -16.83 -0.52 1.77
N ARG A 201 -17.85 -0.53 0.92
CA ARG A 201 -17.84 0.16 -0.36
C ARG A 201 -17.71 1.67 -0.21
N ALA A 202 -18.47 2.26 0.72
CA ALA A 202 -18.36 3.68 1.02
C ALA A 202 -16.98 4.06 1.54
N TYR A 203 -16.39 3.23 2.40
CA TYR A 203 -15.04 3.41 2.91
C TYR A 203 -14.00 3.34 1.78
N ARG A 204 -14.05 2.34 0.91
CA ARG A 204 -13.18 2.23 -0.26
C ARG A 204 -13.30 3.47 -1.16
N SER A 205 -14.50 3.93 -1.43
CA SER A 205 -14.72 5.16 -2.23
C SER A 205 -14.11 6.39 -1.56
N ARG A 206 -14.19 6.48 -0.25
CA ARG A 206 -13.59 7.58 0.53
C ARG A 206 -12.06 7.54 0.48
N LEU A 207 -11.47 6.35 0.53
CA LEU A 207 -10.02 6.17 0.34
C LEU A 207 -9.58 6.60 -1.05
N LEU A 208 -10.30 6.20 -2.10
CA LEU A 208 -10.02 6.61 -3.49
C LEU A 208 -10.12 8.13 -3.70
N ALA A 209 -11.05 8.78 -3.00
CA ALA A 209 -11.23 10.24 -3.08
C ALA A 209 -10.17 11.02 -2.28
N ARG A 210 -9.41 10.35 -1.40
CA ARG A 210 -8.38 11.03 -0.61
C ARG A 210 -7.19 11.39 -1.49
N PRO A 211 -6.73 12.67 -1.47
CA PRO A 211 -5.71 13.15 -2.40
C PRO A 211 -4.42 12.33 -2.42
N SER A 212 -3.97 11.84 -1.26
CA SER A 212 -2.76 11.01 -1.15
C SER A 212 -2.88 9.69 -1.92
N PHE A 213 -4.02 9.00 -1.76
CA PHE A 213 -4.23 7.74 -2.46
C PHE A 213 -4.66 7.93 -3.91
N ALA A 214 -5.47 8.93 -4.21
CA ALA A 214 -5.80 9.31 -5.60
C ALA A 214 -4.52 9.55 -6.43
N ARG A 215 -3.53 10.22 -5.85
CA ARG A 215 -2.22 10.41 -6.48
C ARG A 215 -1.50 9.08 -6.72
N ALA A 216 -1.44 8.21 -5.72
CA ALA A 216 -0.80 6.89 -5.86
C ALA A 216 -1.47 6.03 -6.94
N VAL A 217 -2.80 6.06 -7.03
CA VAL A 217 -3.58 5.38 -8.09
C VAL A 217 -3.22 5.93 -9.47
N GLU A 218 -3.16 7.25 -9.62
CA GLU A 218 -2.82 7.88 -10.91
C GLU A 218 -1.38 7.57 -11.34
N GLU A 219 -0.43 7.60 -10.42
CA GLU A 219 0.96 7.23 -10.69
C GLU A 219 1.12 5.74 -11.06
N ALA A 220 0.24 4.87 -10.55
CA ALA A 220 0.21 3.45 -10.87
C ALA A 220 -0.53 3.12 -12.18
N ARG A 221 -1.35 4.02 -12.69
CA ARG A 221 -2.23 3.77 -13.86
C ARG A 221 -1.52 3.23 -15.10
N PRO A 222 -0.34 3.73 -15.50
CA PRO A 222 0.41 3.22 -16.66
C PRO A 222 0.83 1.74 -16.52
N TYR A 223 0.85 1.21 -15.30
CA TYR A 223 1.33 -0.14 -14.99
C TYR A 223 0.22 -1.17 -14.85
N ARG A 224 -1.06 -0.80 -15.07
CA ARG A 224 -2.21 -1.72 -15.02
C ARG A 224 -2.06 -2.97 -15.89
N PRO A 225 -1.42 -2.92 -17.07
CA PRO A 225 -1.15 -4.13 -17.86
C PRO A 225 -0.31 -5.20 -17.15
N LEU A 226 0.38 -4.83 -16.06
CA LEU A 226 1.16 -5.79 -15.24
C LEU A 226 0.29 -6.61 -14.28
N PHE A 227 -1.01 -6.29 -14.13
CA PHE A 227 -1.88 -7.06 -13.24
C PHE A 227 -2.17 -8.44 -13.82
N PRO A 228 -1.69 -9.54 -13.17
CA PRO A 228 -1.72 -10.87 -13.78
C PRO A 228 -3.11 -11.44 -14.07
N LEU A 229 -4.12 -10.95 -13.37
CA LEU A 229 -5.51 -11.36 -13.55
C LEU A 229 -6.27 -10.50 -14.59
N GLY A 230 -5.60 -9.51 -15.18
CA GLY A 230 -6.21 -8.50 -16.02
C GLY A 230 -6.86 -7.39 -15.20
N ALA A 231 -6.31 -6.16 -15.33
CA ALA A 231 -6.87 -5.00 -14.64
C ALA A 231 -8.25 -4.64 -15.24
N PRO A 232 -9.28 -4.43 -14.40
CA PRO A 232 -10.56 -3.95 -14.89
C PRO A 232 -10.45 -2.49 -15.37
N ASP A 233 -11.39 -2.08 -16.25
CA ASP A 233 -11.50 -0.69 -16.71
C ASP A 233 -12.26 0.17 -15.67
N ARG A 234 -11.75 0.19 -14.46
CA ARG A 234 -12.25 0.98 -13.32
C ARG A 234 -11.19 1.11 -12.23
N ASP A 235 -11.37 2.08 -11.35
CA ASP A 235 -10.62 2.22 -10.10
C ASP A 235 -11.27 1.43 -8.96
#